data_6229f4bd68df21a453a9dc2c7ea8c9fc
#
_entry.id   6229f4bd68df21a453a9dc2c7ea8c9fc
#
_cell.length_a   1.000
_cell.length_b   1.000
_cell.length_c   1.000
_cell.angle_alpha   90.00
_cell.angle_beta   90.00
_cell.angle_gamma   90.00
#
_symmetry.space_group_name_H-M   'P 1'
#
loop_
_entity.id
_entity.type
_entity.pdbx_description
1 polymer ?
#
loop_
_entity_poly.entity_id
_entity_poly.type
_entity_poly.pdbx_seq_one_letter_code
_entity_poly.pdbx_strand_id
1 'polypeptide(L)'
;MKAIAIFDIDGVIRDVGGSYRRAIADTVEHFTQNAYRPTLQDIDKLKSEGIWNNDWEASRELIYRYFEHQPNSIPSPNPTESAVSVGLSRNPIDLNYDDLIAFFQSRYRGPDPNHWTGYICSEPLLCEPTYFEQLTQANIGWGFFSGAMRDEALYALTGKLGLVSPVLVAMEDAPGKPDPTGLLMAVEQLQPENSTTIVYVGDTVGDMYTVQRASEQQPERAWIGVGVLPPHVQQNSQQAQAYRQTLKAAGAILVMPSVEQLAAVVIEQMVTAN
;
A
#
# COMPACT_ATOMS: atom_id res chain seq x y z
N MET A 1 27.19 4.57 -0.96
CA MET A 1 25.94 5.28 -1.40
C MET A 1 25.76 6.49 -0.50
N LYS A 2 25.21 7.61 -1.03
CA LYS A 2 24.91 8.81 -0.23
C LYS A 2 23.67 8.62 0.65
N ALA A 3 22.67 7.95 0.10
CA ALA A 3 21.41 7.60 0.76
C ALA A 3 20.82 6.36 0.11
N ILE A 4 19.78 5.80 0.73
CA ILE A 4 18.91 4.78 0.13
C ILE A 4 17.47 5.29 0.18
N ALA A 5 16.76 5.16 -0.93
CA ALA A 5 15.34 5.42 -1.04
C ALA A 5 14.60 4.10 -1.26
N ILE A 6 13.74 3.71 -0.32
CA ILE A 6 12.84 2.57 -0.47
C ILE A 6 11.44 3.10 -0.75
N PHE A 7 10.78 2.55 -1.74
CA PHE A 7 9.47 3.00 -2.20
C PHE A 7 8.39 1.94 -1.92
N ASP A 8 7.23 2.38 -1.48
CA ASP A 8 6.02 1.62 -1.74
C ASP A 8 5.69 1.66 -3.24
N ILE A 9 4.81 0.79 -3.69
CA ILE A 9 4.45 0.68 -5.11
C ILE A 9 3.06 1.28 -5.36
N ASP A 10 2.06 0.83 -4.62
CA ASP A 10 0.67 1.21 -4.81
C ASP A 10 0.43 2.64 -4.30
N GLY A 11 -0.13 3.50 -5.16
CA GLY A 11 -0.29 4.92 -4.84
C GLY A 11 0.98 5.77 -4.94
N VAL A 12 2.17 5.15 -5.10
CA VAL A 12 3.47 5.83 -5.22
C VAL A 12 4.07 5.67 -6.61
N ILE A 13 4.17 4.44 -7.11
CA ILE A 13 4.77 4.11 -8.42
C ILE A 13 3.68 3.85 -9.48
N ARG A 14 2.55 3.30 -9.06
CA ARG A 14 1.38 3.08 -9.92
C ARG A 14 0.10 3.59 -9.26
N ASP A 15 -0.83 4.06 -10.08
CA ASP A 15 -2.16 4.46 -9.62
C ASP A 15 -3.09 3.25 -9.60
N VAL A 16 -3.43 2.82 -8.41
CA VAL A 16 -4.32 1.69 -8.15
C VAL A 16 -5.76 2.13 -7.82
N GLY A 17 -6.04 3.41 -7.88
CA GLY A 17 -7.35 3.97 -7.52
C GLY A 17 -8.50 3.42 -8.36
N GLY A 18 -8.24 3.10 -9.64
CA GLY A 18 -9.23 2.55 -10.56
C GLY A 18 -9.23 1.03 -10.70
N SER A 19 -8.37 0.31 -10.01
CA SER A 19 -8.16 -1.14 -10.16
C SER A 19 -8.60 -1.93 -8.94
N TYR A 20 -7.78 -2.01 -7.87
CA TYR A 20 -8.11 -2.84 -6.72
C TYR A 20 -9.38 -2.36 -6.00
N ARG A 21 -9.60 -1.03 -5.92
CA ARG A 21 -10.84 -0.48 -5.34
C ARG A 21 -12.08 -0.92 -6.11
N ARG A 22 -11.96 -1.00 -7.43
CA ARG A 22 -13.00 -1.54 -8.29
C ARG A 22 -13.17 -3.04 -8.07
N ALA A 23 -12.08 -3.80 -7.93
CA ALA A 23 -12.14 -5.22 -7.62
C ALA A 23 -12.78 -5.49 -6.24
N ILE A 24 -12.46 -4.68 -5.22
CA ILE A 24 -13.15 -4.71 -3.91
C ILE A 24 -14.66 -4.50 -4.11
N ALA A 25 -15.07 -3.44 -4.83
CA ALA A 25 -16.47 -3.12 -5.03
C ALA A 25 -17.21 -4.23 -5.79
N ASP A 26 -16.62 -4.78 -6.85
CA ASP A 26 -17.19 -5.90 -7.62
C ASP A 26 -17.30 -7.17 -6.75
N THR A 27 -16.32 -7.43 -5.89
CA THR A 27 -16.32 -8.60 -5.00
C THR A 27 -17.42 -8.48 -3.95
N VAL A 28 -17.54 -7.33 -3.30
CA VAL A 28 -18.60 -7.10 -2.32
C VAL A 28 -19.99 -7.21 -2.98
N GLU A 29 -20.18 -6.60 -4.13
CA GLU A 29 -21.42 -6.67 -4.88
C GLU A 29 -21.78 -8.11 -5.24
N HIS A 30 -20.81 -8.91 -5.71
CA HIS A 30 -21.04 -10.32 -6.05
C HIS A 30 -21.47 -11.14 -4.83
N PHE A 31 -20.74 -11.07 -3.73
CA PHE A 31 -21.01 -11.87 -2.53
C PHE A 31 -22.19 -11.35 -1.69
N THR A 32 -22.69 -10.15 -1.96
CA THR A 32 -23.96 -9.64 -1.45
C THR A 32 -25.13 -9.83 -2.43
N GLN A 33 -24.96 -10.63 -3.49
CA GLN A 33 -25.97 -10.91 -4.50
C GLN A 33 -26.52 -9.63 -5.17
N ASN A 34 -25.65 -8.68 -5.49
CA ASN A 34 -25.92 -7.35 -6.04
C ASN A 34 -26.75 -6.43 -5.12
N ALA A 35 -26.88 -6.75 -3.84
CA ALA A 35 -27.63 -5.94 -2.90
C ALA A 35 -26.82 -4.76 -2.32
N TYR A 36 -25.48 -4.83 -2.35
CA TYR A 36 -24.60 -3.75 -1.89
C TYR A 36 -23.33 -3.65 -2.73
N ARG A 37 -23.09 -2.48 -3.28
CA ARG A 37 -21.85 -2.10 -3.94
C ARG A 37 -21.23 -0.93 -3.17
N PRO A 38 -20.09 -1.12 -2.47
CA PRO A 38 -19.46 -0.03 -1.74
C PRO A 38 -18.99 1.07 -2.67
N THR A 39 -19.14 2.31 -2.23
CA THR A 39 -18.56 3.49 -2.89
C THR A 39 -17.07 3.59 -2.59
N LEU A 40 -16.34 4.42 -3.34
CA LEU A 40 -14.94 4.73 -3.04
C LEU A 40 -14.78 5.29 -1.62
N GLN A 41 -15.74 6.10 -1.16
CA GLN A 41 -15.74 6.66 0.19
C GLN A 41 -15.91 5.59 1.27
N ASP A 42 -16.73 4.56 1.04
CA ASP A 42 -16.88 3.44 1.98
C ASP A 42 -15.57 2.66 2.10
N ILE A 43 -14.89 2.43 0.99
CA ILE A 43 -13.59 1.76 0.95
C ILE A 43 -12.52 2.62 1.65
N ASP A 44 -12.48 3.93 1.38
CA ASP A 44 -11.54 4.86 2.04
C ASP A 44 -11.77 4.92 3.54
N LYS A 45 -13.03 4.94 3.98
CA LYS A 45 -13.38 4.91 5.39
C LYS A 45 -12.88 3.64 6.06
N LEU A 46 -13.10 2.47 5.44
CA LEU A 46 -12.60 1.21 5.95
C LEU A 46 -11.06 1.21 6.04
N LYS A 47 -10.39 1.59 4.95
CA LYS A 47 -8.91 1.67 4.90
C LYS A 47 -8.32 2.63 5.92
N SER A 48 -9.03 3.72 6.26
CA SER A 48 -8.60 4.70 7.28
C SER A 48 -8.58 4.14 8.71
N GLU A 49 -9.17 2.97 8.96
CA GLU A 49 -9.06 2.26 10.24
C GLU A 49 -7.64 1.69 10.46
N GLY A 50 -6.80 1.64 9.41
CA GLY A 50 -5.36 1.31 9.49
C GLY A 50 -5.03 -0.17 9.63
N ILE A 51 -6.04 -1.05 9.65
CA ILE A 51 -5.86 -2.51 9.81
C ILE A 51 -6.29 -3.30 8.57
N TRP A 52 -6.95 -2.66 7.61
CA TRP A 52 -7.50 -3.29 6.41
C TRP A 52 -6.61 -3.04 5.18
N ASN A 53 -5.31 -3.28 5.29
CA ASN A 53 -4.37 -3.09 4.18
C ASN A 53 -4.49 -4.19 3.12
N ASN A 54 -4.83 -5.42 3.52
CA ASN A 54 -5.10 -6.51 2.59
C ASN A 54 -6.48 -6.34 1.94
N ASP A 55 -6.55 -6.31 0.61
CA ASP A 55 -7.77 -6.02 -0.14
C ASP A 55 -8.81 -7.14 -0.05
N TRP A 56 -8.37 -8.38 0.10
CA TRP A 56 -9.26 -9.53 0.30
C TRP A 56 -9.93 -9.46 1.68
N GLU A 57 -9.15 -9.12 2.72
CA GLU A 57 -9.66 -8.89 4.07
C GLU A 57 -10.61 -7.69 4.10
N ALA A 58 -10.27 -6.60 3.39
CA ALA A 58 -11.13 -5.43 3.26
C ALA A 58 -12.46 -5.78 2.57
N SER A 59 -12.42 -6.60 1.50
CA SER A 59 -13.61 -7.08 0.81
C SER A 59 -14.47 -7.93 1.74
N ARG A 60 -13.88 -8.88 2.47
CA ARG A 60 -14.56 -9.74 3.44
C ARG A 60 -15.23 -8.92 4.55
N GLU A 61 -14.51 -7.94 5.10
CA GLU A 61 -15.04 -7.09 6.16
C GLU A 61 -16.24 -6.26 5.68
N LEU A 62 -16.20 -5.67 4.48
CA LEU A 62 -17.33 -4.94 3.92
C LEU A 62 -18.56 -5.84 3.72
N ILE A 63 -18.35 -7.09 3.29
CA ILE A 63 -19.42 -8.07 3.17
C ILE A 63 -20.04 -8.37 4.55
N TYR A 64 -19.20 -8.60 5.56
CA TYR A 64 -19.66 -8.89 6.92
C TYR A 64 -20.43 -7.71 7.52
N ARG A 65 -19.92 -6.48 7.39
CA ARG A 65 -20.63 -5.28 7.85
C ARG A 65 -21.98 -5.11 7.17
N TYR A 66 -22.07 -5.42 5.88
CA TYR A 66 -23.35 -5.39 5.18
C TYR A 66 -24.38 -6.33 5.80
N PHE A 67 -24.02 -7.60 6.05
CA PHE A 67 -24.97 -8.56 6.61
C PHE A 67 -25.28 -8.30 8.09
N GLU A 68 -24.35 -7.80 8.87
CA GLU A 68 -24.58 -7.41 10.27
C GLU A 68 -25.59 -6.26 10.41
N HIS A 69 -25.67 -5.36 9.44
CA HIS A 69 -26.60 -4.22 9.47
C HIS A 69 -27.98 -4.56 8.89
N GLN A 70 -28.22 -5.78 8.43
CA GLN A 70 -29.55 -6.18 7.96
C GLN A 70 -30.50 -6.40 9.15
N PRO A 71 -31.80 -5.99 9.06
CA PRO A 71 -32.76 -6.08 10.16
C PRO A 71 -33.04 -7.51 10.68
N ASN A 72 -32.64 -8.54 9.93
CA ASN A 72 -32.82 -9.95 10.28
C ASN A 72 -31.52 -10.66 10.66
N SER A 73 -30.41 -9.93 10.82
CA SER A 73 -29.18 -10.52 11.30
C SER A 73 -29.33 -10.97 12.77
N ILE A 74 -28.96 -12.21 13.04
CA ILE A 74 -28.92 -12.72 14.43
C ILE A 74 -27.93 -11.87 15.21
N PRO A 75 -28.32 -11.20 16.33
CA PRO A 75 -27.40 -10.37 17.09
C PRO A 75 -26.22 -11.23 17.57
N SER A 76 -25.00 -10.82 17.22
CA SER A 76 -23.81 -11.39 17.83
C SER A 76 -23.86 -11.15 19.34
N PRO A 77 -23.70 -12.17 20.19
CA PRO A 77 -23.70 -11.97 21.63
C PRO A 77 -22.40 -11.27 22.05
N ASN A 78 -22.46 -10.00 22.31
CA ASN A 78 -21.47 -9.04 22.87
C ASN A 78 -20.77 -8.10 21.89
N PRO A 79 -21.18 -6.81 21.92
CA PRO A 79 -20.43 -5.75 21.21
C PRO A 79 -19.27 -5.13 22.01
N THR A 80 -18.83 -5.69 23.11
CA THR A 80 -17.87 -5.07 24.05
C THR A 80 -16.51 -5.77 24.17
N GLU A 81 -16.20 -6.77 23.38
CA GLU A 81 -14.83 -7.26 23.31
C GLU A 81 -14.16 -6.82 22.03
N SER A 82 -13.49 -5.72 22.23
CA SER A 82 -12.27 -5.19 21.62
C SER A 82 -11.80 -5.87 20.32
N ALA A 83 -11.69 -5.07 19.30
CA ALA A 83 -11.05 -5.28 18.00
C ALA A 83 -9.56 -5.70 18.06
N VAL A 84 -9.11 -6.50 19.01
CA VAL A 84 -7.71 -6.91 19.19
C VAL A 84 -7.47 -8.42 19.01
N SER A 85 -8.52 -9.24 18.84
CA SER A 85 -8.34 -10.60 18.36
C SER A 85 -8.67 -10.66 16.88
N VAL A 86 -7.70 -10.33 16.05
CA VAL A 86 -7.68 -10.58 14.62
C VAL A 86 -7.84 -12.07 14.39
N GLY A 87 -8.95 -12.47 13.84
CA GLY A 87 -9.15 -13.79 13.31
C GLY A 87 -9.98 -14.72 14.19
N LEU A 88 -11.04 -15.21 13.58
CA LEU A 88 -11.81 -16.39 13.97
C LEU A 88 -13.00 -16.12 14.91
N SER A 89 -14.07 -15.58 14.41
CA SER A 89 -15.46 -15.99 14.72
C SER A 89 -16.54 -15.00 14.27
N ARG A 90 -16.28 -14.18 13.27
CA ARG A 90 -17.30 -13.39 12.58
C ARG A 90 -17.56 -14.05 11.23
N ASN A 91 -18.52 -14.95 11.18
CA ASN A 91 -19.02 -15.45 9.90
C ASN A 91 -20.55 -15.33 9.89
N PRO A 92 -21.10 -14.13 9.63
CA PRO A 92 -22.54 -13.91 9.56
C PRO A 92 -23.18 -14.64 8.37
N ILE A 93 -22.36 -15.14 7.46
CA ILE A 93 -22.75 -15.96 6.31
C ILE A 93 -21.68 -17.04 6.09
N ASP A 94 -22.05 -18.12 5.44
CA ASP A 94 -21.09 -19.14 4.98
C ASP A 94 -20.31 -18.62 3.77
N LEU A 95 -19.27 -17.82 4.05
CA LEU A 95 -18.40 -17.21 3.04
C LEU A 95 -17.10 -18.01 2.93
N ASN A 96 -16.92 -18.68 1.80
CA ASN A 96 -15.66 -19.33 1.48
C ASN A 96 -14.62 -18.25 1.09
N TYR A 97 -13.54 -18.14 1.86
CA TYR A 97 -12.51 -17.13 1.65
C TYR A 97 -11.69 -17.36 0.39
N ASP A 98 -11.43 -18.60 0.01
CA ASP A 98 -10.71 -18.94 -1.22
C ASP A 98 -11.54 -18.56 -2.47
N ASP A 99 -12.86 -18.74 -2.43
CA ASP A 99 -13.75 -18.30 -3.50
C ASP A 99 -13.77 -16.76 -3.62
N LEU A 100 -13.73 -16.05 -2.49
CA LEU A 100 -13.62 -14.60 -2.47
C LEU A 100 -12.32 -14.13 -3.14
N ILE A 101 -11.18 -14.73 -2.77
CA ILE A 101 -9.89 -14.42 -3.38
C ILE A 101 -9.91 -14.73 -4.88
N ALA A 102 -10.42 -15.89 -5.26
CA ALA A 102 -10.51 -16.29 -6.67
C ALA A 102 -11.36 -15.31 -7.49
N PHE A 103 -12.51 -14.89 -6.95
CA PHE A 103 -13.35 -13.90 -7.61
C PHE A 103 -12.64 -12.54 -7.73
N PHE A 104 -12.06 -12.03 -6.63
CA PHE A 104 -11.29 -10.78 -6.63
C PHE A 104 -10.19 -10.82 -7.70
N GLN A 105 -9.39 -11.87 -7.72
CA GLN A 105 -8.28 -12.01 -8.65
C GLN A 105 -8.76 -12.12 -10.11
N SER A 106 -9.91 -12.76 -10.34
CA SER A 106 -10.50 -12.81 -11.69
C SER A 106 -10.88 -11.43 -12.23
N ARG A 107 -11.17 -10.45 -11.35
CA ARG A 107 -11.42 -9.06 -11.72
C ARG A 107 -10.13 -8.26 -11.82
N TYR A 108 -9.24 -8.44 -10.85
CA TYR A 108 -8.02 -7.66 -10.73
C TYR A 108 -6.97 -8.06 -11.78
N ARG A 109 -6.63 -9.35 -11.89
CA ARG A 109 -5.69 -9.88 -12.88
C ARG A 109 -6.37 -10.32 -14.18
N GLY A 110 -7.60 -10.78 -14.10
CA GLY A 110 -8.33 -11.44 -15.16
C GLY A 110 -8.52 -12.93 -14.89
N PRO A 111 -9.36 -13.61 -15.70
CA PRO A 111 -9.72 -15.00 -15.47
C PRO A 111 -8.59 -16.00 -15.79
N ASP A 112 -7.60 -15.62 -16.60
CA ASP A 112 -6.45 -16.47 -16.94
C ASP A 112 -5.24 -16.04 -16.10
N PRO A 113 -4.73 -16.91 -15.21
CA PRO A 113 -3.59 -16.57 -14.36
C PRO A 113 -2.27 -16.37 -15.16
N ASN A 114 -2.18 -16.90 -16.38
CA ASN A 114 -1.00 -16.77 -17.23
C ASN A 114 -1.09 -15.62 -18.24
N HIS A 115 -2.29 -15.07 -18.45
CA HIS A 115 -2.53 -13.98 -19.39
C HIS A 115 -3.47 -12.93 -18.76
N TRP A 116 -2.87 -11.91 -18.18
CA TRP A 116 -3.64 -10.90 -17.44
C TRP A 116 -4.37 -9.94 -18.36
N THR A 117 -5.65 -9.79 -18.14
CA THR A 117 -6.58 -8.91 -18.86
C THR A 117 -7.45 -8.09 -17.92
N GLY A 118 -7.22 -8.19 -16.62
CA GLY A 118 -8.00 -7.53 -15.59
C GLY A 118 -7.62 -6.06 -15.37
N TYR A 119 -8.12 -5.50 -14.27
CA TYR A 119 -7.99 -4.06 -13.97
C TYR A 119 -6.55 -3.59 -13.79
N ILE A 120 -5.65 -4.45 -13.31
CA ILE A 120 -4.21 -4.17 -13.16
C ILE A 120 -3.56 -3.72 -14.47
N CYS A 121 -4.05 -4.20 -15.62
CA CYS A 121 -3.49 -3.86 -16.93
C CYS A 121 -3.66 -2.38 -17.28
N SER A 122 -4.70 -1.74 -16.75
CA SER A 122 -5.02 -0.33 -17.02
C SER A 122 -4.45 0.65 -15.98
N GLU A 123 -3.73 0.18 -14.97
CA GLU A 123 -3.11 1.04 -13.95
C GLU A 123 -2.06 1.97 -14.57
N PRO A 124 -2.20 3.30 -14.44
CA PRO A 124 -1.17 4.24 -14.89
C PRO A 124 0.08 4.14 -14.02
N LEU A 125 1.25 4.32 -14.62
CA LEU A 125 2.48 4.61 -13.89
C LEU A 125 2.47 6.06 -13.39
N LEU A 126 3.04 6.30 -12.22
CA LEU A 126 3.16 7.61 -11.57
C LEU A 126 4.57 8.20 -11.68
N CYS A 127 5.47 7.48 -12.32
CA CYS A 127 6.83 7.95 -12.65
C CYS A 127 7.33 7.27 -13.93
N GLU A 128 8.32 7.91 -14.53
CA GLU A 128 9.04 7.38 -15.70
C GLU A 128 10.28 6.57 -15.26
N PRO A 129 10.77 5.63 -16.08
CA PRO A 129 11.99 4.85 -15.79
C PRO A 129 13.21 5.73 -15.49
N THR A 130 13.31 6.87 -16.16
CA THR A 130 14.38 7.87 -16.00
C THR A 130 14.50 8.43 -14.58
N TYR A 131 13.43 8.37 -13.78
CA TYR A 131 13.47 8.73 -12.36
C TYR A 131 14.48 7.89 -11.58
N PHE A 132 14.46 6.57 -11.74
CA PHE A 132 15.39 5.67 -11.06
C PHE A 132 16.80 5.76 -11.61
N GLU A 133 16.96 6.05 -12.89
CA GLU A 133 18.28 6.35 -13.49
C GLU A 133 18.91 7.58 -12.86
N GLN A 134 18.13 8.66 -12.63
CA GLN A 134 18.59 9.87 -11.96
C GLN A 134 19.04 9.61 -10.52
N LEU A 135 18.30 8.77 -9.76
CA LEU A 135 18.71 8.37 -8.41
C LEU A 135 20.05 7.62 -8.45
N THR A 136 20.20 6.69 -9.38
CA THR A 136 21.44 5.93 -9.58
C THR A 136 22.62 6.84 -9.92
N GLN A 137 22.44 7.79 -10.84
CA GLN A 137 23.47 8.76 -11.22
C GLN A 137 23.88 9.67 -10.05
N ALA A 138 22.94 9.96 -9.13
CA ALA A 138 23.22 10.71 -7.91
C ALA A 138 23.88 9.87 -6.79
N ASN A 139 24.18 8.58 -7.05
CA ASN A 139 24.69 7.63 -6.06
C ASN A 139 23.72 7.39 -4.88
N ILE A 140 22.41 7.41 -5.18
CA ILE A 140 21.33 7.03 -4.26
C ILE A 140 20.90 5.61 -4.61
N GLY A 141 21.01 4.69 -3.63
CA GLY A 141 20.47 3.34 -3.77
C GLY A 141 18.94 3.37 -3.73
N TRP A 142 18.29 2.44 -4.42
CA TRP A 142 16.83 2.36 -4.38
C TRP A 142 16.32 0.92 -4.45
N GLY A 143 15.14 0.71 -3.91
CA GLY A 143 14.43 -0.55 -3.87
C GLY A 143 12.97 -0.37 -3.47
N PHE A 144 12.25 -1.48 -3.30
CA PHE A 144 10.81 -1.48 -3.06
C PHE A 144 10.43 -2.37 -1.89
N PHE A 145 9.48 -1.90 -1.08
CA PHE A 145 8.76 -2.69 -0.09
C PHE A 145 7.26 -2.45 -0.26
N SER A 146 6.54 -3.48 -0.67
CA SER A 146 5.12 -3.37 -1.03
C SER A 146 4.25 -4.44 -0.37
N GLY A 147 3.01 -4.08 -0.07
CA GLY A 147 1.95 -5.01 0.29
C GLY A 147 1.33 -5.75 -0.89
N ALA A 148 1.78 -5.49 -2.14
CA ALA A 148 1.35 -6.23 -3.32
C ALA A 148 2.02 -7.60 -3.40
N MET A 149 1.35 -8.57 -4.03
CA MET A 149 1.97 -9.84 -4.38
C MET A 149 3.14 -9.61 -5.33
N ARG A 150 4.17 -10.46 -5.24
CA ARG A 150 5.41 -10.34 -6.04
C ARG A 150 5.14 -10.21 -7.53
N ASP A 151 4.26 -11.04 -8.07
CA ASP A 151 3.93 -11.01 -9.49
C ASP A 151 3.29 -9.69 -9.92
N GLU A 152 2.41 -9.13 -9.08
CA GLU A 152 1.74 -7.84 -9.34
C GLU A 152 2.72 -6.67 -9.24
N ALA A 153 3.63 -6.71 -8.27
CA ALA A 153 4.71 -5.75 -8.15
C ALA A 153 5.64 -5.79 -9.37
N LEU A 154 6.10 -6.98 -9.77
CA LEU A 154 6.96 -7.17 -10.94
C LEU A 154 6.25 -6.81 -12.25
N TYR A 155 4.94 -7.03 -12.36
CA TYR A 155 4.16 -6.59 -13.52
C TYR A 155 4.27 -5.07 -13.71
N ALA A 156 4.20 -4.29 -12.62
CA ALA A 156 4.40 -2.84 -12.68
C ALA A 156 5.87 -2.47 -12.91
N LEU A 157 6.78 -2.99 -12.08
CA LEU A 157 8.18 -2.56 -12.06
C LEU A 157 8.97 -3.04 -13.27
N THR A 158 8.85 -4.31 -13.61
CA THR A 158 9.60 -4.91 -14.73
C THR A 158 8.79 -4.85 -16.02
N GLY A 159 7.51 -5.23 -15.96
CA GLY A 159 6.66 -5.33 -17.14
C GLY A 159 6.29 -3.99 -17.76
N LYS A 160 5.92 -3.00 -16.94
CA LYS A 160 5.47 -1.68 -17.43
C LYS A 160 6.56 -0.62 -17.34
N LEU A 161 7.30 -0.55 -16.22
CA LEU A 161 8.34 0.46 -15.98
C LEU A 161 9.70 0.04 -16.58
N GLY A 162 9.90 -1.24 -16.94
CA GLY A 162 11.12 -1.73 -17.59
C GLY A 162 12.34 -1.85 -16.67
N LEU A 163 12.17 -1.84 -15.35
CA LEU A 163 13.29 -1.99 -14.41
C LEU A 163 13.86 -3.41 -14.47
N VAL A 164 15.18 -3.52 -14.46
CA VAL A 164 15.89 -4.81 -14.52
C VAL A 164 16.26 -5.24 -13.11
N SER A 165 15.73 -6.39 -12.67
CA SER A 165 16.03 -7.02 -11.38
C SER A 165 15.99 -6.04 -10.18
N PRO A 166 14.89 -5.28 -9.98
CA PRO A 166 14.80 -4.33 -8.88
C PRO A 166 14.87 -5.06 -7.52
N VAL A 167 15.50 -4.45 -6.52
CA VAL A 167 15.38 -4.92 -5.14
C VAL A 167 13.91 -4.78 -4.73
N LEU A 168 13.28 -5.89 -4.35
CA LEU A 168 11.86 -5.96 -4.02
C LEU A 168 11.62 -6.89 -2.84
N VAL A 169 10.97 -6.37 -1.81
CA VAL A 169 10.32 -7.14 -0.76
C VAL A 169 8.81 -7.02 -0.95
N ALA A 170 8.16 -8.13 -1.25
CA ALA A 170 6.73 -8.21 -1.57
C ALA A 170 5.92 -8.77 -0.38
N MET A 171 4.61 -8.89 -0.56
CA MET A 171 3.69 -9.38 0.48
C MET A 171 4.11 -10.75 1.06
N GLU A 172 4.65 -11.64 0.24
CA GLU A 172 4.99 -13.01 0.62
C GLU A 172 6.30 -13.10 1.41
N ASP A 173 7.12 -12.05 1.41
CA ASP A 173 8.48 -12.10 1.96
C ASP A 173 8.53 -11.66 3.42
N ALA A 174 7.57 -10.85 3.88
CA ALA A 174 7.61 -10.24 5.20
C ALA A 174 6.19 -9.95 5.74
N PRO A 175 6.05 -9.75 7.05
CA PRO A 175 4.81 -9.25 7.64
C PRO A 175 4.37 -7.93 7.00
N GLY A 176 3.05 -7.73 6.92
CA GLY A 176 2.48 -6.51 6.35
C GLY A 176 2.77 -5.26 7.19
N LYS A 177 2.85 -4.10 6.52
CA LYS A 177 2.95 -2.78 7.17
C LYS A 177 1.85 -2.60 8.22
N PRO A 178 2.12 -2.05 9.37
CA PRO A 178 3.29 -1.26 9.74
C PRO A 178 4.46 -2.06 10.38
N ASP A 179 4.56 -3.38 10.16
CA ASP A 179 5.74 -4.15 10.60
C ASP A 179 6.97 -3.71 9.78
N PRO A 180 8.12 -3.37 10.41
CA PRO A 180 9.27 -2.83 9.71
C PRO A 180 10.14 -3.90 9.05
N THR A 181 9.89 -5.18 9.28
CA THR A 181 10.74 -6.29 8.81
C THR A 181 11.01 -6.21 7.31
N GLY A 182 9.97 -5.98 6.49
CA GLY A 182 10.13 -5.88 5.05
C GLY A 182 10.96 -4.66 4.60
N LEU A 183 10.81 -3.52 5.28
CA LEU A 183 11.64 -2.34 5.03
C LEU A 183 13.10 -2.61 5.36
N LEU A 184 13.37 -3.22 6.51
CA LEU A 184 14.74 -3.58 6.93
C LEU A 184 15.37 -4.58 5.96
N MET A 185 14.63 -5.60 5.50
CA MET A 185 15.09 -6.56 4.49
C MET A 185 15.44 -5.88 3.16
N ALA A 186 14.61 -4.94 2.68
CA ALA A 186 14.90 -4.20 1.46
C ALA A 186 16.16 -3.35 1.58
N VAL A 187 16.37 -2.71 2.73
CA VAL A 187 17.59 -1.96 3.03
C VAL A 187 18.82 -2.87 3.06
N GLU A 188 18.74 -4.02 3.73
CA GLU A 188 19.84 -4.99 3.82
C GLU A 188 20.29 -5.51 2.43
N GLN A 189 19.35 -5.77 1.52
CA GLN A 189 19.67 -6.22 0.15
C GLN A 189 20.51 -5.19 -0.62
N LEU A 190 20.41 -3.91 -0.29
CA LEU A 190 21.21 -2.82 -0.88
C LEU A 190 22.58 -2.64 -0.22
N GLN A 191 22.87 -3.38 0.85
CA GLN A 191 24.15 -3.41 1.56
C GLN A 191 24.70 -2.01 1.93
N PRO A 192 23.95 -1.17 2.64
CA PRO A 192 24.41 0.16 3.00
C PRO A 192 25.49 0.11 4.11
N GLU A 193 26.28 1.18 4.19
CA GLU A 193 27.06 1.47 5.39
C GLU A 193 26.10 1.85 6.55
N ASN A 194 26.52 1.64 7.79
CA ASN A 194 25.67 1.93 8.96
C ASN A 194 25.25 3.40 9.05
N SER A 195 26.07 4.33 8.57
CA SER A 195 25.81 5.77 8.53
C SER A 195 24.90 6.21 7.36
N THR A 196 24.52 5.30 6.48
CA THR A 196 23.67 5.67 5.31
C THR A 196 22.26 6.02 5.77
N THR A 197 21.79 7.21 5.42
CA THR A 197 20.41 7.64 5.68
C THR A 197 19.43 6.87 4.80
N ILE A 198 18.33 6.42 5.38
CA ILE A 198 17.25 5.73 4.69
C ILE A 198 16.04 6.66 4.54
N VAL A 199 15.56 6.81 3.33
CA VAL A 199 14.33 7.51 3.00
C VAL A 199 13.30 6.46 2.59
N TYR A 200 12.18 6.39 3.28
CA TYR A 200 11.06 5.54 2.88
C TYR A 200 9.92 6.39 2.35
N VAL A 201 9.42 6.02 1.18
CA VAL A 201 8.40 6.77 0.43
C VAL A 201 7.13 5.95 0.36
N GLY A 202 6.04 6.47 0.92
CA GLY A 202 4.77 5.78 0.94
C GLY A 202 3.58 6.73 0.87
N ASP A 203 2.40 6.20 0.64
CA ASP A 203 1.18 6.99 0.53
C ASP A 203 0.22 6.81 1.70
N THR A 204 0.49 5.87 2.61
CA THR A 204 -0.41 5.54 3.73
C THR A 204 0.19 5.89 5.11
N VAL A 205 -0.68 5.94 6.10
CA VAL A 205 -0.29 6.04 7.53
C VAL A 205 0.52 4.80 7.95
N GLY A 206 0.20 3.63 7.41
CA GLY A 206 0.93 2.39 7.66
C GLY A 206 2.40 2.48 7.23
N ASP A 207 2.69 3.17 6.11
CA ASP A 207 4.06 3.43 5.66
C ASP A 207 4.83 4.28 6.65
N MET A 208 4.22 5.35 7.13
CA MET A 208 4.85 6.25 8.09
C MET A 208 5.15 5.55 9.42
N TYR A 209 4.24 4.74 9.92
CA TYR A 209 4.47 3.92 11.11
C TYR A 209 5.53 2.83 10.89
N THR A 210 5.66 2.31 9.66
CA THR A 210 6.75 1.39 9.30
C THR A 210 8.12 2.05 9.49
N VAL A 211 8.27 3.29 9.05
CA VAL A 211 9.52 4.07 9.26
C VAL A 211 9.79 4.31 10.74
N GLN A 212 8.77 4.71 11.49
CA GLN A 212 8.91 4.94 12.93
C GLN A 212 9.39 3.67 13.63
N ARG A 213 8.78 2.52 13.35
CA ARG A 213 9.18 1.24 13.96
C ARG A 213 10.57 0.78 13.50
N ALA A 214 10.96 1.05 12.26
CA ALA A 214 12.31 0.79 11.78
C ALA A 214 13.34 1.65 12.55
N SER A 215 13.04 2.92 12.80
CA SER A 215 13.91 3.80 13.57
C SER A 215 14.02 3.38 15.05
N GLU A 216 12.97 2.82 15.63
CA GLU A 216 12.99 2.26 17.00
C GLU A 216 13.86 1.00 17.08
N GLN A 217 13.92 0.17 16.02
CA GLN A 217 14.74 -1.04 15.96
C GLN A 217 16.21 -0.76 15.60
N GLN A 218 16.47 0.28 14.80
CA GLN A 218 17.82 0.67 14.38
C GLN A 218 18.04 2.17 14.63
N PRO A 219 18.11 2.61 15.89
CA PRO A 219 18.20 4.03 16.27
C PRO A 219 19.53 4.70 15.89
N GLU A 220 20.57 3.91 15.60
CA GLU A 220 21.87 4.40 15.12
C GLU A 220 21.84 4.91 13.68
N ARG A 221 20.78 4.60 12.94
CA ARG A 221 20.59 4.97 11.53
C ARG A 221 19.57 6.09 11.41
N ALA A 222 19.82 7.04 10.51
CA ALA A 222 18.87 8.08 10.19
C ALA A 222 17.74 7.54 9.29
N TRP A 223 16.49 7.70 9.72
CA TRP A 223 15.29 7.28 9.01
C TRP A 223 14.41 8.47 8.69
N ILE A 224 13.97 8.60 7.44
CA ILE A 224 13.16 9.70 6.93
C ILE A 224 11.91 9.13 6.26
N GLY A 225 10.73 9.50 6.76
CA GLY A 225 9.46 9.20 6.12
C GLY A 225 9.02 10.31 5.17
N VAL A 226 8.75 9.98 3.91
CA VAL A 226 8.20 10.88 2.90
C VAL A 226 6.85 10.39 2.46
N GLY A 227 5.83 11.24 2.57
CA GLY A 227 4.49 10.96 2.08
C GLY A 227 4.31 11.36 0.62
N VAL A 228 3.57 10.57 -0.15
CA VAL A 228 3.09 10.91 -1.49
C VAL A 228 1.57 10.92 -1.46
N LEU A 229 0.94 11.90 -2.12
CA LEU A 229 -0.51 11.95 -2.26
C LEU A 229 -0.93 11.08 -3.45
N PRO A 230 -1.69 9.99 -3.24
CA PRO A 230 -2.18 9.20 -4.36
C PRO A 230 -3.17 10.02 -5.23
N PRO A 231 -3.28 9.74 -6.55
CA PRO A 231 -4.06 10.57 -7.47
C PRO A 231 -5.52 10.77 -7.06
N HIS A 232 -6.16 9.74 -6.48
CA HIS A 232 -7.59 9.83 -6.12
C HIS A 232 -7.89 10.87 -5.04
N VAL A 233 -6.96 11.17 -4.12
CA VAL A 233 -7.15 12.20 -3.09
C VAL A 233 -6.86 13.61 -3.60
N GLN A 234 -6.17 13.73 -4.74
CA GLN A 234 -5.79 15.02 -5.32
C GLN A 234 -6.91 15.67 -6.15
N GLN A 235 -7.98 14.93 -6.44
CA GLN A 235 -9.14 15.45 -7.20
C GLN A 235 -9.90 16.54 -6.43
N ASN A 236 -9.75 16.61 -5.12
CA ASN A 236 -10.35 17.60 -4.25
C ASN A 236 -9.29 18.24 -3.32
N SER A 237 -9.13 19.54 -3.38
CA SER A 237 -8.11 20.27 -2.62
C SER A 237 -8.26 20.13 -1.10
N GLN A 238 -9.49 20.08 -0.59
CA GLN A 238 -9.76 19.89 0.84
C GLN A 238 -9.38 18.47 1.27
N GLN A 239 -9.71 17.47 0.46
CA GLN A 239 -9.34 16.07 0.72
C GLN A 239 -7.81 15.89 0.67
N ALA A 240 -7.14 16.46 -0.33
CA ALA A 240 -5.68 16.44 -0.45
C ALA A 240 -5.01 17.09 0.78
N GLN A 241 -5.54 18.22 1.25
CA GLN A 241 -5.01 18.90 2.43
C GLN A 241 -5.21 18.09 3.72
N ALA A 242 -6.38 17.48 3.90
CA ALA A 242 -6.65 16.61 5.04
C ALA A 242 -5.73 15.38 5.04
N TYR A 243 -5.57 14.74 3.87
CA TYR A 243 -4.69 13.59 3.71
C TYR A 243 -3.22 13.93 4.01
N ARG A 244 -2.76 15.10 3.51
CA ARG A 244 -1.42 15.62 3.82
C ARG A 244 -1.21 15.80 5.33
N GLN A 245 -2.20 16.33 6.04
CA GLN A 245 -2.13 16.51 7.49
C GLN A 245 -2.07 15.15 8.21
N THR A 246 -2.83 14.17 7.74
CA THR A 246 -2.83 12.81 8.30
C THR A 246 -1.46 12.14 8.16
N LEU A 247 -0.83 12.20 6.97
CA LEU A 247 0.51 11.66 6.77
C LEU A 247 1.56 12.38 7.63
N LYS A 248 1.47 13.72 7.75
CA LYS A 248 2.36 14.48 8.63
C LYS A 248 2.19 14.12 10.10
N ALA A 249 0.95 13.95 10.56
CA ALA A 249 0.67 13.52 11.93
C ALA A 249 1.20 12.10 12.21
N ALA A 250 1.27 11.25 11.17
CA ALA A 250 1.85 9.90 11.26
C ALA A 250 3.38 9.86 11.13
N GLY A 251 4.06 11.02 10.98
CA GLY A 251 5.51 11.10 10.98
C GLY A 251 6.16 11.44 9.63
N ALA A 252 5.39 11.74 8.56
CA ALA A 252 5.98 12.20 7.32
C ALA A 252 6.65 13.58 7.50
N ILE A 253 7.95 13.66 7.25
CA ILE A 253 8.70 14.92 7.29
C ILE A 253 8.29 15.82 6.12
N LEU A 254 8.05 15.21 4.96
CA LEU A 254 7.66 15.88 3.74
C LEU A 254 6.47 15.12 3.11
N VAL A 255 5.52 15.84 2.52
CA VAL A 255 4.42 15.23 1.75
C VAL A 255 4.32 15.91 0.38
N MET A 256 4.47 15.11 -0.66
CA MET A 256 4.55 15.57 -2.05
C MET A 256 3.34 15.10 -2.88
N PRO A 257 2.96 15.81 -3.93
CA PRO A 257 1.88 15.39 -4.82
C PRO A 257 2.28 14.23 -5.76
N SER A 258 3.58 14.03 -6.00
CA SER A 258 4.09 12.97 -6.89
C SER A 258 5.46 12.51 -6.42
N VAL A 259 5.77 11.24 -6.63
CA VAL A 259 7.08 10.66 -6.31
C VAL A 259 8.21 11.31 -7.12
N GLU A 260 7.96 11.75 -8.36
CA GLU A 260 8.95 12.41 -9.21
C GLU A 260 9.42 13.78 -8.66
N GLN A 261 8.61 14.42 -7.80
CA GLN A 261 9.03 15.62 -7.11
C GLN A 261 10.06 15.36 -6.00
N LEU A 262 10.21 14.10 -5.59
CA LEU A 262 11.32 13.67 -4.73
C LEU A 262 12.57 13.45 -5.58
N ALA A 263 13.03 14.50 -6.26
CA ALA A 263 14.24 14.46 -7.06
C ALA A 263 15.48 14.16 -6.19
N ALA A 264 16.54 13.65 -6.80
CA ALA A 264 17.77 13.30 -6.09
C ALA A 264 18.31 14.46 -5.23
N VAL A 265 18.23 15.71 -5.72
CA VAL A 265 18.65 16.90 -4.98
C VAL A 265 17.83 17.12 -3.70
N VAL A 266 16.54 16.78 -3.69
CA VAL A 266 15.69 16.88 -2.49
C VAL A 266 16.10 15.86 -1.46
N ILE A 267 16.39 14.62 -1.88
CA ILE A 267 16.93 13.57 -0.99
C ILE A 267 18.26 14.01 -0.39
N GLU A 268 19.18 14.53 -1.20
CA GLU A 268 20.49 15.03 -0.71
C GLU A 268 20.34 16.16 0.31
N GLN A 269 19.39 17.08 0.10
CA GLN A 269 19.09 18.15 1.06
C GLN A 269 18.55 17.61 2.38
N MET A 270 17.67 16.63 2.36
CA MET A 270 17.15 15.99 3.58
C MET A 270 18.25 15.25 4.35
N VAL A 271 19.17 14.58 3.66
CA VAL A 271 20.30 13.88 4.27
C VAL A 271 21.27 14.84 4.95
N THR A 272 21.50 16.03 4.36
CA THR A 272 22.43 17.03 4.93
C THR A 272 21.81 17.85 6.07
N ALA A 273 20.49 17.86 6.20
CA ALA A 273 19.77 18.59 7.24
C ALA A 273 19.54 17.77 8.53
N ASN A 274 19.75 16.47 8.48
CA ASN A 274 19.68 15.54 9.61
C ASN A 274 21.07 15.16 10.10
#